data_61b8813372ab857db75f85c52776ce53
#
_entry.id   61b8813372ab857db75f85c52776ce53
#
_cell.length_a   1.000
_cell.length_b   1.000
_cell.length_c   1.000
_cell.angle_alpha   90.00
_cell.angle_beta   90.00
_cell.angle_gamma   90.00
#
_symmetry.space_group_name_H-M   'P 1'
#
loop_
_entity.id
_entity.type
_entity.pdbx_description
1 polymer ?
#
loop_
_entity_poly.entity_id
_entity_poly.type
_entity_poly.pdbx_seq_one_letter_code
_entity_poly.pdbx_strand_id
1 'polypeptide(L)'
;MTLKHPKAPGARSADLAVAPHFNLETRTIPRHSLPDEEMSPDVAYQIVHDELMLDGNARLNVATFVSTWMEPQAEKLMAECFDKNMIDKDEYPQTAEIEVRCVNILADLWHAPDADEATGCSTTGSSEAAMLGGLALKRRWQKRRVAEGKPADTPNIVMGINVQICWEKFANYWDVEMRLVPMEGDRFTLSAEEAVALCDENTIGVVAILGRRSTARTSP
;
A
#
# COMPACT_ATOMS: atom_id res chain seq x y z
N MET A 1 -8.47 -27.56 -19.79
CA MET A 1 -8.77 -27.14 -21.19
C MET A 1 -7.49 -26.50 -21.70
N THR A 2 -6.67 -27.27 -22.45
CA THR A 2 -5.34 -26.85 -22.91
C THR A 2 -5.51 -26.00 -24.15
N LEU A 3 -5.22 -24.69 -24.04
CA LEU A 3 -5.18 -23.79 -25.19
C LEU A 3 -4.03 -24.23 -26.12
N LYS A 4 -4.38 -24.74 -27.29
CA LYS A 4 -3.40 -25.02 -28.36
C LYS A 4 -3.10 -23.70 -29.06
N HIS A 5 -1.89 -23.19 -28.85
CA HIS A 5 -1.38 -22.09 -29.67
C HIS A 5 -1.13 -22.56 -31.10
N PRO A 6 -1.56 -21.80 -32.14
CA PRO A 6 -1.23 -22.11 -33.50
C PRO A 6 0.28 -21.95 -33.73
N LYS A 7 0.95 -22.97 -34.27
CA LYS A 7 2.34 -22.86 -34.68
C LYS A 7 2.45 -21.90 -35.87
N ALA A 8 3.23 -20.85 -35.69
CA ALA A 8 3.62 -19.96 -36.78
C ALA A 8 4.43 -20.71 -37.84
N PRO A 9 4.24 -20.43 -39.12
CA PRO A 9 5.00 -21.06 -40.21
C PRO A 9 6.47 -20.65 -40.10
N GLY A 10 7.34 -21.63 -40.14
CA GLY A 10 8.76 -21.64 -39.84
C GLY A 10 9.58 -20.48 -40.38
N ALA A 11 9.91 -19.55 -39.51
CA ALA A 11 11.03 -18.67 -39.70
C ALA A 11 12.32 -19.35 -39.24
N ARG A 12 13.34 -19.35 -40.10
CA ARG A 12 14.63 -19.97 -39.80
C ARG A 12 15.34 -19.16 -38.69
N SER A 13 15.95 -19.86 -37.75
CA SER A 13 16.58 -19.27 -36.55
C SER A 13 17.68 -18.24 -36.80
N ALA A 14 18.16 -18.11 -38.06
CA ALA A 14 19.15 -17.09 -38.43
C ALA A 14 18.57 -15.70 -38.71
N ASP A 15 17.27 -15.60 -39.00
CA ASP A 15 16.62 -14.31 -39.30
C ASP A 15 16.17 -13.59 -38.03
N LEU A 16 16.15 -14.26 -36.88
CA LEU A 16 15.74 -13.69 -35.58
C LEU A 16 16.82 -12.86 -34.90
N ALA A 17 18.10 -13.04 -35.29
CA ALA A 17 19.22 -12.34 -34.60
C ALA A 17 19.44 -10.89 -35.05
N VAL A 18 18.93 -10.49 -36.21
CA VAL A 18 19.19 -9.16 -36.80
C VAL A 18 17.92 -8.32 -36.93
N ALA A 19 16.74 -8.94 -36.83
CA ALA A 19 15.45 -8.30 -37.08
C ALA A 19 14.79 -7.54 -35.88
N PRO A 20 15.13 -7.77 -34.60
CA PRO A 20 14.37 -7.16 -33.51
C PRO A 20 14.39 -5.63 -33.49
N HIS A 21 15.48 -5.02 -33.89
CA HIS A 21 15.64 -3.57 -33.79
C HIS A 21 14.95 -2.77 -34.90
N PHE A 22 14.80 -3.35 -36.09
CA PHE A 22 14.15 -2.67 -37.23
C PHE A 22 12.61 -2.75 -37.21
N ASN A 23 12.04 -3.73 -36.52
CA ASN A 23 10.58 -3.89 -36.46
C ASN A 23 9.92 -3.09 -35.31
N LEU A 24 10.69 -2.54 -34.38
CA LEU A 24 10.17 -1.71 -33.28
C LEU A 24 9.58 -0.38 -33.78
N GLU A 25 10.12 0.19 -34.85
CA GLU A 25 9.69 1.50 -35.38
C GLU A 25 8.32 1.46 -36.06
N THR A 26 7.79 0.30 -36.39
CA THR A 26 6.53 0.17 -37.15
C THR A 26 5.39 -0.53 -36.37
N ARG A 27 5.64 -1.10 -35.20
CA ARG A 27 4.60 -1.76 -34.42
C ARG A 27 3.95 -0.79 -33.44
N THR A 28 2.73 -0.41 -33.76
CA THR A 28 1.87 0.30 -32.81
C THR A 28 1.34 -0.69 -31.80
N ILE A 29 1.82 -0.63 -30.54
CA ILE A 29 1.28 -1.46 -29.48
C ILE A 29 -0.06 -0.89 -29.05
N PRO A 30 -1.13 -1.70 -29.04
CA PRO A 30 -2.44 -1.23 -28.59
C PRO A 30 -2.35 -0.82 -27.11
N ARG A 31 -2.85 0.36 -26.77
CA ARG A 31 -2.85 0.85 -25.36
C ARG A 31 -4.04 0.36 -24.54
N HIS A 32 -5.08 -0.16 -25.19
CA HIS A 32 -6.37 -0.47 -24.55
C HIS A 32 -6.89 -1.87 -24.88
N SER A 33 -6.12 -2.66 -25.57
CA SER A 33 -6.45 -4.05 -25.91
C SER A 33 -5.21 -4.92 -25.84
N LEU A 34 -5.41 -6.23 -25.74
CA LEU A 34 -4.30 -7.16 -25.90
C LEU A 34 -3.83 -7.15 -27.35
N PRO A 35 -2.52 -7.19 -27.60
CA PRO A 35 -2.00 -7.37 -28.95
C PRO A 35 -2.47 -8.70 -29.55
N ASP A 36 -2.77 -8.71 -30.84
CA ASP A 36 -3.16 -9.93 -31.55
C ASP A 36 -1.96 -10.87 -31.83
N GLU A 37 -0.75 -10.33 -31.75
CA GLU A 37 0.49 -11.04 -32.03
C GLU A 37 1.36 -11.22 -30.78
N GLU A 38 2.06 -12.34 -30.70
CA GLU A 38 3.05 -12.61 -29.66
C GLU A 38 4.27 -11.69 -29.82
N MET A 39 4.88 -11.33 -28.70
CA MET A 39 6.08 -10.50 -28.62
C MET A 39 7.18 -11.24 -27.85
N SER A 40 8.42 -11.06 -28.25
CA SER A 40 9.57 -11.55 -27.48
C SER A 40 9.60 -10.88 -26.09
N PRO A 41 9.88 -11.62 -24.99
CA PRO A 41 10.02 -11.05 -23.65
C PRO A 41 11.03 -9.90 -23.58
N ASP A 42 12.15 -9.99 -24.31
CA ASP A 42 13.18 -8.93 -24.33
C ASP A 42 12.66 -7.64 -24.98
N VAL A 43 11.87 -7.76 -26.05
CA VAL A 43 11.22 -6.62 -26.70
C VAL A 43 10.18 -6.01 -25.78
N ALA A 44 9.35 -6.82 -25.13
CA ALA A 44 8.36 -6.35 -24.16
C ALA A 44 9.03 -5.64 -22.98
N TYR A 45 10.11 -6.20 -22.44
CA TYR A 45 10.91 -5.57 -21.41
C TYR A 45 11.44 -4.20 -21.84
N GLN A 46 12.06 -4.13 -23.04
CA GLN A 46 12.66 -2.90 -23.54
C GLN A 46 11.62 -1.78 -23.71
N ILE A 47 10.43 -2.11 -24.22
CA ILE A 47 9.35 -1.14 -24.39
C ILE A 47 8.93 -0.55 -23.05
N VAL A 48 8.67 -1.41 -22.06
CA VAL A 48 8.29 -0.94 -20.72
C VAL A 48 9.42 -0.17 -20.05
N HIS A 49 10.65 -0.63 -20.19
CA HIS A 49 11.83 0.03 -19.65
C HIS A 49 11.99 1.44 -20.23
N ASP A 50 11.84 1.61 -21.54
CA ASP A 50 11.99 2.90 -22.22
C ASP A 50 10.87 3.87 -21.80
N GLU A 51 9.63 3.41 -21.62
CA GLU A 51 8.55 4.22 -21.07
C GLU A 51 8.86 4.69 -19.63
N LEU A 52 9.41 3.82 -18.78
CA LEU A 52 9.81 4.15 -17.41
C LEU A 52 10.95 5.17 -17.32
N MET A 53 11.76 5.33 -18.38
CA MET A 53 12.78 6.37 -18.45
C MET A 53 12.20 7.78 -18.46
N LEU A 54 10.92 7.96 -18.76
CA LEU A 54 10.21 9.23 -18.69
C LEU A 54 9.78 9.60 -17.27
N ASP A 55 9.82 8.66 -16.33
CA ASP A 55 9.49 8.92 -14.93
C ASP A 55 10.55 9.76 -14.23
N GLY A 56 10.14 10.44 -13.18
CA GLY A 56 11.04 11.20 -12.32
C GLY A 56 12.00 10.28 -11.56
N ASN A 57 13.22 10.77 -11.34
CA ASN A 57 14.19 10.05 -10.52
C ASN A 57 13.76 10.05 -9.03
N ALA A 58 13.45 8.88 -8.48
CA ALA A 58 13.01 8.73 -7.09
C ALA A 58 13.99 9.32 -6.08
N ARG A 59 15.31 9.30 -6.35
CA ARG A 59 16.33 9.88 -5.47
C ARG A 59 16.30 11.41 -5.42
N LEU A 60 15.72 12.06 -6.42
CA LEU A 60 15.55 13.50 -6.49
C LEU A 60 14.21 13.97 -5.92
N ASN A 61 13.29 13.06 -5.67
CA ASN A 61 12.01 13.37 -5.05
C ASN A 61 12.18 13.50 -3.53
N VAL A 62 12.25 14.72 -3.06
CA VAL A 62 12.34 15.06 -1.62
C VAL A 62 11.07 15.70 -1.07
N ALA A 63 10.00 15.75 -1.85
CA ALA A 63 8.81 16.55 -1.53
C ALA A 63 7.56 15.72 -1.25
N THR A 64 7.22 14.74 -2.09
CA THR A 64 5.94 14.02 -2.03
C THR A 64 6.13 12.52 -2.18
N PHE A 65 5.50 11.75 -1.31
CA PHE A 65 5.49 10.28 -1.35
C PHE A 65 6.88 9.67 -1.60
N VAL A 66 7.85 10.21 -0.88
CA VAL A 66 9.27 9.88 -1.03
C VAL A 66 9.48 8.39 -0.78
N SER A 67 10.18 7.73 -1.70
CA SER A 67 10.60 6.34 -1.50
C SER A 67 11.78 6.26 -0.51
N THR A 68 11.84 5.15 0.21
CA THR A 68 12.90 4.87 1.16
C THR A 68 14.13 4.33 0.42
N TRP A 69 15.31 4.78 0.82
CA TRP A 69 16.55 4.15 0.39
C TRP A 69 16.64 2.72 0.97
N MET A 70 17.13 1.78 0.16
CA MET A 70 17.34 0.40 0.56
C MET A 70 18.79 -0.01 0.27
N GLU A 71 19.34 -0.86 1.13
CA GLU A 71 20.60 -1.51 0.90
C GLU A 71 20.51 -2.48 -0.29
N PRO A 72 21.60 -2.66 -1.06
CA PRO A 72 21.60 -3.63 -2.18
C PRO A 72 21.22 -5.05 -1.78
N GLN A 73 21.44 -5.43 -0.53
CA GLN A 73 21.04 -6.73 0.01
C GLN A 73 19.51 -6.87 0.10
N ALA A 74 18.79 -5.78 0.39
CA ALA A 74 17.33 -5.79 0.40
C ALA A 74 16.77 -5.98 -1.01
N GLU A 75 17.32 -5.25 -2.00
CA GLU A 75 16.94 -5.42 -3.41
C GLU A 75 17.20 -6.85 -3.91
N LYS A 76 18.33 -7.43 -3.53
CA LYS A 76 18.68 -8.82 -3.87
C LYS A 76 17.68 -9.81 -3.26
N LEU A 77 17.34 -9.67 -1.97
CA LEU A 77 16.37 -10.54 -1.31
C LEU A 77 14.97 -10.40 -1.94
N MET A 78 14.55 -9.19 -2.31
CA MET A 78 13.29 -8.98 -3.02
C MET A 78 13.27 -9.74 -4.35
N ALA A 79 14.35 -9.69 -5.13
CA ALA A 79 14.48 -10.42 -6.40
C ALA A 79 14.48 -11.95 -6.20
N GLU A 80 15.06 -12.46 -5.12
CA GLU A 80 15.10 -13.89 -4.80
C GLU A 80 13.76 -14.43 -4.27
N CYS A 81 12.83 -13.56 -3.88
CA CYS A 81 11.60 -13.94 -3.18
C CYS A 81 10.32 -13.52 -3.90
N PHE A 82 10.39 -12.84 -5.05
CA PHE A 82 9.21 -12.30 -5.72
C PHE A 82 8.21 -13.38 -6.21
N ASP A 83 8.67 -14.61 -6.38
CA ASP A 83 7.87 -15.76 -6.79
C ASP A 83 7.26 -16.54 -5.60
N LYS A 84 7.54 -16.14 -4.36
CA LYS A 84 7.00 -16.79 -3.17
C LYS A 84 5.64 -16.24 -2.78
N ASN A 85 4.70 -17.14 -2.53
CA ASN A 85 3.38 -16.81 -2.01
C ASN A 85 3.33 -17.05 -0.50
N MET A 86 3.55 -16.02 0.31
CA MET A 86 3.61 -16.13 1.77
C MET A 86 2.29 -16.56 2.45
N ILE A 87 1.17 -16.57 1.74
CA ILE A 87 -0.11 -17.10 2.25
C ILE A 87 -0.06 -18.61 2.38
N ASP A 88 0.71 -19.28 1.53
CA ASP A 88 0.97 -20.70 1.63
C ASP A 88 2.06 -20.98 2.68
N LYS A 89 1.65 -21.06 3.92
CA LYS A 89 2.54 -21.25 5.08
C LYS A 89 3.15 -22.63 5.13
N ASP A 90 2.54 -23.62 4.50
CA ASP A 90 3.05 -24.99 4.46
C ASP A 90 4.24 -25.07 3.49
N GLU A 91 4.17 -24.40 2.35
CA GLU A 91 5.25 -24.37 1.36
C GLU A 91 6.32 -23.31 1.70
N TYR A 92 5.92 -22.15 2.28
CA TYR A 92 6.84 -21.04 2.59
C TYR A 92 6.88 -20.70 4.10
N PRO A 93 7.17 -21.66 4.99
CA PRO A 93 7.07 -21.44 6.43
C PRO A 93 8.04 -20.38 6.93
N GLN A 94 9.24 -20.26 6.35
CA GLN A 94 10.22 -19.26 6.77
C GLN A 94 9.81 -17.83 6.39
N THR A 95 9.14 -17.64 5.26
CA THR A 95 8.60 -16.33 4.86
C THR A 95 7.51 -15.89 5.84
N ALA A 96 6.62 -16.81 6.21
CA ALA A 96 5.57 -16.55 7.20
C ALA A 96 6.16 -16.26 8.60
N GLU A 97 7.20 -16.98 9.01
CA GLU A 97 7.88 -16.78 10.28
C GLU A 97 8.59 -15.41 10.34
N ILE A 98 9.19 -14.95 9.25
CA ILE A 98 9.81 -13.62 9.15
C ILE A 98 8.75 -12.53 9.35
N GLU A 99 7.56 -12.67 8.76
CA GLU A 99 6.45 -11.74 8.97
C GLU A 99 6.07 -11.64 10.45
N VAL A 100 5.88 -12.78 11.12
CA VAL A 100 5.55 -12.84 12.55
C VAL A 100 6.62 -12.15 13.39
N ARG A 101 7.90 -12.39 13.12
CA ARG A 101 9.01 -11.72 13.81
C ARG A 101 8.98 -10.21 13.61
N CYS A 102 8.70 -9.72 12.40
CA CYS A 102 8.57 -8.30 12.15
C CYS A 102 7.42 -7.67 12.96
N VAL A 103 6.30 -8.35 13.06
CA VAL A 103 5.15 -7.91 13.88
C VAL A 103 5.55 -7.85 15.36
N ASN A 104 6.18 -8.90 15.89
CA ASN A 104 6.59 -8.96 17.29
C ASN A 104 7.64 -7.90 17.65
N ILE A 105 8.62 -7.66 16.77
CA ILE A 105 9.62 -6.60 16.94
C ILE A 105 8.95 -5.22 17.05
N LEU A 106 7.97 -4.94 16.20
CA LEU A 106 7.24 -3.67 16.26
C LEU A 106 6.34 -3.58 17.49
N ALA A 107 5.73 -4.68 17.89
CA ALA A 107 4.91 -4.73 19.10
C ALA A 107 5.76 -4.45 20.35
N ASP A 108 6.94 -5.05 20.46
CA ASP A 108 7.89 -4.78 21.54
C ASP A 108 8.36 -3.31 21.54
N LEU A 109 8.74 -2.80 20.36
CA LEU A 109 9.14 -1.39 20.19
C LEU A 109 8.06 -0.41 20.66
N TRP A 110 6.79 -0.75 20.49
CA TRP A 110 5.65 0.07 20.88
C TRP A 110 5.06 -0.30 22.24
N HIS A 111 5.76 -1.15 23.00
CA HIS A 111 5.41 -1.55 24.35
C HIS A 111 4.01 -2.20 24.44
N ALA A 112 3.66 -3.01 23.45
CA ALA A 112 2.44 -3.80 23.49
C ALA A 112 2.54 -4.83 24.62
N PRO A 113 1.46 -5.05 25.40
CA PRO A 113 1.39 -6.19 26.27
C PRO A 113 1.52 -7.48 25.45
N ASP A 114 2.25 -8.47 25.94
CA ASP A 114 2.41 -9.78 25.29
C ASP A 114 2.91 -9.65 23.85
N ALA A 115 4.00 -8.88 23.64
CA ALA A 115 4.53 -8.55 22.32
C ALA A 115 4.94 -9.79 21.50
N ASP A 116 5.30 -10.88 22.14
CA ASP A 116 5.64 -12.17 21.54
C ASP A 116 4.41 -12.94 21.02
N GLU A 117 3.21 -12.59 21.48
CA GLU A 117 1.94 -13.11 20.99
C GLU A 117 1.15 -12.07 20.15
N ALA A 118 1.81 -11.00 19.73
CA ALA A 118 1.15 -9.92 19.01
C ALA A 118 0.56 -10.39 17.68
N THR A 119 -0.66 -9.96 17.41
CA THR A 119 -1.35 -10.24 16.15
C THR A 119 -1.18 -9.08 15.18
N GLY A 120 -0.71 -9.38 13.98
CA GLY A 120 -0.53 -8.42 12.91
C GLY A 120 -0.25 -9.10 11.58
N CYS A 121 -0.11 -8.31 10.53
CA CYS A 121 0.27 -8.79 9.21
C CYS A 121 1.00 -7.69 8.42
N SER A 122 1.75 -8.08 7.42
CA SER A 122 2.20 -7.19 6.38
C SER A 122 1.03 -6.75 5.49
N THR A 123 1.19 -5.64 4.81
CA THR A 123 0.17 -5.06 3.92
C THR A 123 0.80 -4.62 2.61
N THR A 124 -0.01 -4.51 1.56
CA THR A 124 0.46 -4.00 0.25
C THR A 124 0.87 -2.53 0.29
N GLY A 125 0.48 -1.81 1.35
CA GLY A 125 0.85 -0.42 1.54
C GLY A 125 0.14 0.23 2.71
N SER A 126 0.51 1.49 2.99
CA SER A 126 0.00 2.24 4.15
C SER A 126 -1.53 2.43 4.15
N SER A 127 -2.17 2.46 2.99
CA SER A 127 -3.64 2.58 2.92
C SER A 127 -4.33 1.34 3.48
N GLU A 128 -3.86 0.16 3.13
CA GLU A 128 -4.38 -1.09 3.70
C GLU A 128 -4.07 -1.17 5.19
N ALA A 129 -2.85 -0.80 5.61
CA ALA A 129 -2.48 -0.77 7.02
C ALA A 129 -3.40 0.15 7.83
N ALA A 130 -3.70 1.36 7.34
CA ALA A 130 -4.63 2.28 7.98
C ALA A 130 -6.06 1.71 8.05
N MET A 131 -6.52 1.06 6.97
CA MET A 131 -7.84 0.43 6.93
C MET A 131 -7.96 -0.72 7.91
N LEU A 132 -6.98 -1.60 7.99
CA LEU A 132 -6.99 -2.73 8.93
C LEU A 132 -6.90 -2.25 10.39
N GLY A 133 -6.03 -1.29 10.67
CA GLY A 133 -5.92 -0.66 11.99
C GLY A 133 -7.22 0.03 12.41
N GLY A 134 -7.81 0.81 11.51
CA GLY A 134 -9.12 1.46 11.74
C GLY A 134 -10.25 0.45 11.95
N LEU A 135 -10.27 -0.63 11.18
CA LEU A 135 -11.25 -1.71 11.34
C LEU A 135 -11.09 -2.41 12.69
N ALA A 136 -9.86 -2.66 13.13
CA ALA A 136 -9.59 -3.23 14.45
C ALA A 136 -10.13 -2.32 15.57
N LEU A 137 -9.91 -1.01 15.48
CA LEU A 137 -10.48 -0.03 16.42
C LEU A 137 -12.01 -0.08 16.43
N LYS A 138 -12.64 -0.07 15.25
CA LYS A 138 -14.10 -0.16 15.12
C LYS A 138 -14.63 -1.43 15.76
N ARG A 139 -14.03 -2.60 15.48
CA ARG A 139 -14.47 -3.89 16.03
C ARG A 139 -14.28 -3.97 17.54
N ARG A 140 -13.19 -3.44 18.09
CA ARG A 140 -12.99 -3.34 19.54
C ARG A 140 -14.05 -2.47 20.20
N TRP A 141 -14.36 -1.32 19.62
CA TRP A 141 -15.41 -0.43 20.09
C TRP A 141 -16.78 -1.14 20.04
N GLN A 142 -17.14 -1.75 18.91
CA GLN A 142 -18.40 -2.51 18.78
C GLN A 142 -18.53 -3.58 19.85
N LYS A 143 -17.49 -4.39 20.03
CA LYS A 143 -17.49 -5.47 21.06
C LYS A 143 -17.72 -4.91 22.46
N ARG A 144 -17.10 -3.80 22.82
CA ARG A 144 -17.28 -3.12 24.10
C ARG A 144 -18.72 -2.61 24.26
N ARG A 145 -19.26 -1.90 23.24
CA ARG A 145 -20.64 -1.35 23.28
C ARG A 145 -21.69 -2.45 23.44
N VAL A 146 -21.55 -3.51 22.67
CA VAL A 146 -22.47 -4.68 22.76
C VAL A 146 -22.40 -5.33 24.15
N ALA A 147 -21.21 -5.49 24.72
CA ALA A 147 -21.05 -6.04 26.07
C ALA A 147 -21.70 -5.15 27.14
N GLU A 148 -21.78 -3.83 26.90
CA GLU A 148 -22.44 -2.86 27.77
C GLU A 148 -23.96 -2.72 27.48
N GLY A 149 -24.49 -3.46 26.52
CA GLY A 149 -25.90 -3.34 26.08
C GLY A 149 -26.24 -2.04 25.38
N LYS A 150 -25.23 -1.37 24.80
CA LYS A 150 -25.38 -0.06 24.12
C LYS A 150 -25.40 -0.21 22.59
N PRO A 151 -26.01 0.73 21.85
CA PRO A 151 -25.93 0.78 20.40
C PRO A 151 -24.47 0.83 19.90
N ALA A 152 -24.20 0.17 18.76
CA ALA A 152 -22.86 0.05 18.17
C ALA A 152 -22.84 0.32 16.66
N ASP A 153 -23.70 1.24 16.21
CA ASP A 153 -23.99 1.53 14.80
C ASP A 153 -23.50 2.91 14.33
N THR A 154 -23.13 3.80 15.24
CA THR A 154 -22.70 5.17 14.93
C THR A 154 -21.28 5.47 15.42
N PRO A 155 -20.26 4.77 14.92
CA PRO A 155 -18.87 5.06 15.28
C PRO A 155 -18.37 6.37 14.70
N ASN A 156 -17.49 7.06 15.42
CA ASN A 156 -16.75 8.20 14.91
C ASN A 156 -15.25 8.07 15.16
N ILE A 157 -14.47 8.81 14.38
CA ILE A 157 -13.01 8.88 14.52
C ILE A 157 -12.56 10.34 14.45
N VAL A 158 -11.70 10.72 15.37
CA VAL A 158 -11.17 12.09 15.45
C VAL A 158 -9.82 12.16 14.76
N MET A 159 -9.60 13.18 13.93
CA MET A 159 -8.36 13.35 13.18
C MET A 159 -8.15 14.81 12.77
N GLY A 160 -6.91 15.19 12.49
CA GLY A 160 -6.63 16.49 11.89
C GLY A 160 -7.05 16.56 10.42
N ILE A 161 -7.43 17.71 9.92
CA ILE A 161 -7.80 17.91 8.50
C ILE A 161 -6.66 17.57 7.52
N ASN A 162 -5.42 17.46 8.00
CA ASN A 162 -4.23 17.14 7.23
C ASN A 162 -3.90 15.64 7.17
N VAL A 163 -4.83 14.76 7.51
CA VAL A 163 -4.63 13.31 7.40
C VAL A 163 -4.44 12.85 5.96
N GLN A 164 -3.87 11.67 5.82
CA GLN A 164 -3.81 10.98 4.54
C GLN A 164 -5.20 10.56 4.07
N ILE A 165 -5.41 10.62 2.76
CA ILE A 165 -6.67 10.22 2.08
C ILE A 165 -7.13 8.80 2.44
N CYS A 166 -6.25 7.91 2.87
CA CYS A 166 -6.60 6.56 3.31
C CYS A 166 -7.55 6.56 4.52
N TRP A 167 -7.48 7.56 5.40
CA TRP A 167 -8.39 7.70 6.52
C TRP A 167 -9.78 8.17 6.10
N GLU A 168 -9.86 9.07 5.11
CA GLU A 168 -11.13 9.46 4.49
C GLU A 168 -11.79 8.25 3.79
N LYS A 169 -10.99 7.46 3.07
CA LYS A 169 -11.47 6.21 2.45
C LYS A 169 -11.93 5.20 3.49
N PHE A 170 -11.17 5.03 4.59
CA PHE A 170 -11.58 4.16 5.70
C PHE A 170 -12.95 4.58 6.23
N ALA A 171 -13.11 5.86 6.55
CA ALA A 171 -14.36 6.39 7.10
C ALA A 171 -15.54 6.14 6.16
N ASN A 172 -15.37 6.41 4.86
CA ASN A 172 -16.40 6.20 3.86
C ASN A 172 -16.72 4.70 3.63
N TYR A 173 -15.72 3.83 3.62
CA TYR A 173 -15.95 2.40 3.34
C TYR A 173 -16.57 1.66 4.52
N TRP A 174 -16.37 2.17 5.74
CA TRP A 174 -16.76 1.49 6.96
C TRP A 174 -17.83 2.24 7.75
N ASP A 175 -18.48 3.24 7.14
CA ASP A 175 -19.54 4.05 7.78
C ASP A 175 -19.11 4.59 9.15
N VAL A 176 -17.99 5.30 9.17
CA VAL A 176 -17.44 5.95 10.36
C VAL A 176 -17.51 7.46 10.18
N GLU A 177 -18.15 8.17 11.12
CA GLU A 177 -18.18 9.63 11.11
C GLU A 177 -16.76 10.21 11.31
N MET A 178 -16.34 11.12 10.43
CA MET A 178 -15.10 11.86 10.60
C MET A 178 -15.32 13.12 11.41
N ARG A 179 -14.60 13.27 12.50
CA ARG A 179 -14.54 14.50 13.29
C ARG A 179 -13.19 15.15 13.08
N LEU A 180 -13.20 16.27 12.36
CA LEU A 180 -12.00 16.92 11.88
C LEU A 180 -11.60 18.08 12.79
N VAL A 181 -10.34 18.04 13.27
CA VAL A 181 -9.71 19.16 13.96
C VAL A 181 -9.11 20.09 12.90
N PRO A 182 -9.50 21.37 12.85
CA PRO A 182 -8.98 22.32 11.87
C PRO A 182 -7.51 22.65 12.12
N MET A 183 -6.82 23.09 11.09
CA MET A 183 -5.50 23.70 11.16
C MET A 183 -5.69 25.22 11.06
N GLU A 184 -5.25 25.95 12.06
CA GLU A 184 -5.47 27.39 12.16
C GLU A 184 -4.14 28.14 12.29
N GLY A 185 -4.00 29.24 11.57
CA GLY A 185 -2.78 30.04 11.54
C GLY A 185 -1.56 29.22 11.15
N ASP A 186 -0.52 29.28 11.95
CA ASP A 186 0.73 28.54 11.74
C ASP A 186 0.73 27.16 12.43
N ARG A 187 -0.39 26.71 12.97
CA ARG A 187 -0.53 25.40 13.58
C ARG A 187 -0.87 24.35 12.55
N PHE A 188 0.04 23.42 12.32
CA PHE A 188 -0.09 22.31 11.39
C PHE A 188 -0.06 20.93 12.08
N THR A 189 -0.24 20.93 13.38
CA THR A 189 -0.30 19.71 14.21
C THR A 189 -1.67 19.59 14.87
N LEU A 190 -2.07 18.35 15.14
CA LEU A 190 -3.28 18.07 15.89
C LEU A 190 -3.17 18.68 17.29
N SER A 191 -4.13 19.51 17.71
CA SER A 191 -4.26 19.93 19.10
C SER A 191 -4.88 18.80 19.92
N ALA A 192 -4.22 18.44 21.00
CA ALA A 192 -4.71 17.40 21.90
C ALA A 192 -6.03 17.81 22.57
N GLU A 193 -6.13 19.10 22.98
CA GLU A 193 -7.30 19.65 23.64
C GLU A 193 -8.53 19.63 22.72
N GLU A 194 -8.36 20.08 21.46
CA GLU A 194 -9.44 20.06 20.47
C GLU A 194 -9.82 18.63 20.09
N ALA A 195 -8.85 17.72 19.95
CA ALA A 195 -9.12 16.32 19.67
C ALA A 195 -9.94 15.68 20.79
N VAL A 196 -9.57 15.90 22.04
CA VAL A 196 -10.31 15.38 23.22
C VAL A 196 -11.71 15.96 23.28
N ALA A 197 -11.88 17.25 22.98
CA ALA A 197 -13.20 17.89 22.97
C ALA A 197 -14.17 17.31 21.91
N LEU A 198 -13.63 16.71 20.87
CA LEU A 198 -14.42 16.02 19.83
C LEU A 198 -14.67 14.54 20.13
N CYS A 199 -14.05 13.99 21.16
CA CYS A 199 -14.25 12.58 21.54
C CYS A 199 -15.52 12.40 22.38
N ASP A 200 -16.21 11.30 22.14
CA ASP A 200 -17.36 10.83 22.94
C ASP A 200 -17.34 9.29 23.08
N GLU A 201 -18.41 8.70 23.60
CA GLU A 201 -18.53 7.26 23.79
C GLU A 201 -18.59 6.46 22.46
N ASN A 202 -18.82 7.13 21.33
CA ASN A 202 -18.84 6.53 20.01
C ASN A 202 -17.49 6.66 19.30
N THR A 203 -16.52 7.33 19.90
CA THR A 203 -15.18 7.48 19.33
C THR A 203 -14.41 6.17 19.38
N ILE A 204 -14.03 5.68 18.19
CA ILE A 204 -13.25 4.46 18.04
C ILE A 204 -11.74 4.69 18.23
N GLY A 205 -11.28 5.93 17.98
CA GLY A 205 -9.89 6.32 18.13
C GLY A 205 -9.60 7.72 17.65
N VAL A 206 -8.34 8.13 17.83
CA VAL A 206 -7.79 9.41 17.36
C VAL A 206 -6.61 9.10 16.43
N VAL A 207 -6.59 9.71 15.24
CA VAL A 207 -5.47 9.58 14.31
C VAL A 207 -4.43 10.66 14.61
N ALA A 208 -3.31 10.24 15.17
CA ALA A 208 -2.15 11.10 15.38
C ALA A 208 -1.10 10.89 14.30
N ILE A 209 -0.54 11.98 13.78
CA ILE A 209 0.51 11.95 12.77
C ILE A 209 1.82 12.37 13.42
N LEU A 210 2.78 11.43 13.46
CA LEU A 210 4.13 11.75 13.88
C LEU A 210 4.93 12.28 12.68
N GLY A 211 5.44 13.51 12.81
CA GLY A 211 6.17 14.19 11.74
C GLY A 211 5.26 14.94 10.75
N ARG A 212 5.84 15.94 10.07
CA ARG A 212 5.13 16.76 9.08
C ARG A 212 5.25 16.15 7.69
N ARG A 213 4.13 15.86 7.05
CA ARG A 213 4.07 15.96 5.60
C ARG A 213 3.74 17.40 5.22
N SER A 214 4.41 17.90 4.18
CA SER A 214 4.13 19.19 3.60
C SER A 214 2.62 19.39 3.45
N THR A 215 2.12 20.44 4.02
CA THR A 215 0.71 20.86 3.93
C THR A 215 0.45 21.54 2.59
N ALA A 216 0.83 20.94 1.48
CA ALA A 216 0.45 21.41 0.16
C ALA A 216 -1.02 21.09 -0.15
N ARG A 217 -1.93 21.45 0.76
CA ARG A 217 -3.31 21.79 0.42
C ARG A 217 -3.50 23.26 0.77
N THR A 218 -3.12 24.10 -0.14
CA THR A 218 -3.84 25.36 -0.32
C THR A 218 -5.19 24.96 -0.88
N SER A 219 -6.20 24.98 -0.02
CA SER A 219 -7.58 24.98 -0.47
C SER A 219 -7.85 26.26 -1.25
N PRO A 220 -8.69 26.25 -2.30
CA PRO A 220 -9.18 27.44 -2.93
C PRO A 220 -10.05 28.24 -1.96
#